data_3ae123ccb138061067fd6868bc90ea7a
#
_entry.id   3ae123ccb138061067fd6868bc90ea7a
#
_cell.length_a   1.000
_cell.length_b   1.000
_cell.length_c   1.000
_cell.angle_alpha   90.00
_cell.angle_beta   90.00
_cell.angle_gamma   90.00
#
_symmetry.space_group_name_H-M   'P 1'
#
loop_
_entity.id
_entity.type
_entity.pdbx_description
1 polymer ?
#
loop_
_entity_poly.entity_id
_entity_poly.type
_entity_poly.pdbx_seq_one_letter_code
_entity_poly.pdbx_strand_id
1 'polypeptide(L)'
;DALPISVYCGNQVVNTALDVEKMKTKSPGIALAMKAQYPPVDKTYPVPRDLGKAIIKRAVEDEFDVTASMEQPTNAKGLIGIGHAFGFICRRILRDRPVPILPILLNTYFPPNQPTAKRCYAFGQSIGRAIAAWGGEHADKRVAICASGGISHFVVDEDFDTRVLEAFKSKNVQPILDEPETMFRSGTSETKTWITVAGLLSET
;
A
#
# COMPACT_ATOMS: atom_id res chain seq x y z
N ASP A 1 -13.88 -11.04 0.93
CA ASP A 1 -12.71 -11.94 0.98
C ASP A 1 -11.45 -11.13 0.72
N ALA A 2 -10.42 -11.36 1.53
CA ALA A 2 -9.14 -10.68 1.38
C ALA A 2 -8.25 -11.45 0.38
N LEU A 3 -7.83 -10.78 -0.70
CA LEU A 3 -6.88 -11.33 -1.66
C LEU A 3 -5.46 -11.09 -1.14
N PRO A 4 -4.54 -12.08 -1.22
CA PRO A 4 -3.20 -11.95 -0.62
C PRO A 4 -2.41 -10.79 -1.21
N ILE A 5 -2.40 -10.64 -2.53
CA ILE A 5 -1.74 -9.57 -3.27
C ILE A 5 -2.63 -9.14 -4.43
N SER A 6 -2.85 -7.83 -4.58
CA SER A 6 -3.65 -7.30 -5.67
C SER A 6 -3.01 -6.05 -6.27
N VAL A 7 -2.94 -5.99 -7.61
CA VAL A 7 -2.49 -4.83 -8.37
C VAL A 7 -3.69 -4.24 -9.11
N TYR A 8 -3.95 -2.96 -8.91
CA TYR A 8 -5.09 -2.30 -9.54
C TYR A 8 -4.74 -1.90 -10.99
N CYS A 9 -5.60 -2.31 -11.93
CA CYS A 9 -5.42 -2.06 -13.36
C CYS A 9 -6.64 -1.40 -14.02
N GLY A 10 -7.53 -0.80 -13.24
CA GLY A 10 -8.61 0.05 -13.77
C GLY A 10 -8.07 1.34 -14.41
N ASN A 11 -8.94 2.13 -15.03
CA ASN A 11 -8.54 3.37 -15.68
C ASN A 11 -8.23 4.49 -14.69
N GLN A 12 -8.95 4.51 -13.58
CA GLN A 12 -8.87 5.55 -12.55
C GLN A 12 -9.30 5.00 -11.20
N VAL A 13 -8.90 5.68 -10.15
CA VAL A 13 -9.41 5.45 -8.79
C VAL A 13 -10.06 6.71 -8.27
N VAL A 14 -11.09 6.53 -7.44
CA VAL A 14 -11.82 7.62 -6.79
C VAL A 14 -11.57 7.59 -5.30
N ASN A 15 -11.13 8.71 -4.72
CA ASN A 15 -11.19 8.95 -3.30
C ASN A 15 -12.49 9.71 -3.01
N THR A 16 -13.49 8.98 -2.55
CA THR A 16 -14.84 9.49 -2.37
C THR A 16 -14.93 10.40 -1.16
N ALA A 17 -15.63 11.51 -1.30
CA ALA A 17 -15.91 12.43 -0.20
C ALA A 17 -16.72 11.74 0.91
N LEU A 18 -16.45 12.14 2.14
CA LEU A 18 -17.20 11.67 3.29
C LEU A 18 -17.81 12.86 4.02
N ASP A 19 -19.07 12.74 4.41
CA ASP A 19 -19.74 13.72 5.27
C ASP A 19 -19.19 13.63 6.71
N VAL A 20 -18.10 14.35 6.92
CA VAL A 20 -17.38 14.38 8.19
C VAL A 20 -18.22 15.09 9.28
N GLU A 21 -19.05 16.05 8.91
CA GLU A 21 -19.88 16.77 9.88
C GLU A 21 -20.96 15.82 10.46
N LYS A 22 -21.56 14.99 9.63
CA LYS A 22 -22.49 13.95 10.09
C LYS A 22 -21.80 12.92 11.00
N MET A 23 -20.52 12.69 10.84
CA MET A 23 -19.74 11.79 11.70
C MET A 23 -19.39 12.42 13.05
N LYS A 24 -19.18 13.75 13.13
CA LYS A 24 -18.88 14.44 14.39
C LYS A 24 -19.94 14.22 15.46
N THR A 25 -21.19 14.10 15.06
CA THR A 25 -22.31 13.85 15.98
C THR A 25 -22.23 12.49 16.64
N LYS A 26 -21.55 11.51 15.99
CA LYS A 26 -21.43 10.13 16.47
C LYS A 26 -20.11 9.87 17.18
N SER A 27 -19.02 10.40 16.66
CA SER A 27 -17.67 10.22 17.22
C SER A 27 -16.72 11.35 16.77
N PRO A 28 -16.50 12.38 17.58
CA PRO A 28 -15.63 13.51 17.21
C PRO A 28 -14.18 13.12 16.86
N GLY A 29 -13.60 12.17 17.61
CA GLY A 29 -12.24 11.70 17.36
C GLY A 29 -12.10 11.00 16.01
N ILE A 30 -13.04 10.11 15.67
CA ILE A 30 -13.06 9.44 14.37
C ILE A 30 -13.26 10.46 13.24
N ALA A 31 -14.14 11.43 13.42
CA ALA A 31 -14.36 12.48 12.42
C ALA A 31 -13.09 13.28 12.10
N LEU A 32 -12.26 13.57 13.12
CA LEU A 32 -10.97 14.24 12.90
C LEU A 32 -10.01 13.38 12.08
N ALA A 33 -9.89 12.10 12.40
CA ALA A 33 -9.08 11.15 11.65
C ALA A 33 -9.56 11.03 10.19
N MET A 34 -10.86 10.99 9.96
CA MET A 34 -11.46 10.91 8.62
C MET A 34 -11.14 12.13 7.74
N LYS A 35 -11.04 13.33 8.31
CA LYS A 35 -10.57 14.52 7.57
C LYS A 35 -9.18 14.37 6.97
N ALA A 36 -8.33 13.55 7.57
CA ALA A 36 -6.97 13.31 7.08
C ALA A 36 -6.95 12.33 5.88
N GLN A 37 -8.02 11.60 5.65
CA GLN A 37 -8.08 10.49 4.68
C GLN A 37 -9.03 10.78 3.52
N TYR A 38 -10.10 11.50 3.76
CA TYR A 38 -11.15 11.75 2.77
C TYR A 38 -11.19 13.20 2.31
N PRO A 39 -11.35 13.46 1.01
CA PRO A 39 -11.47 14.81 0.48
C PRO A 39 -12.86 15.40 0.77
N PRO A 40 -13.02 16.75 0.71
CA PRO A 40 -14.32 17.39 0.87
C PRO A 40 -15.26 17.17 -0.31
N VAL A 41 -14.72 16.84 -1.47
CA VAL A 41 -15.43 16.44 -2.69
C VAL A 41 -14.70 15.29 -3.35
N ASP A 42 -15.40 14.46 -4.10
CA ASP A 42 -14.79 13.31 -4.77
C ASP A 42 -13.57 13.74 -5.60
N LYS A 43 -12.50 12.96 -5.48
CA LYS A 43 -11.26 13.16 -6.24
C LYS A 43 -10.92 11.92 -7.03
N THR A 44 -10.66 12.13 -8.31
CA THR A 44 -10.30 11.08 -9.25
C THR A 44 -8.81 11.16 -9.59
N TYR A 45 -8.15 10.03 -9.61
CA TYR A 45 -6.74 9.88 -9.94
C TYR A 45 -6.59 8.92 -11.12
N PRO A 46 -5.87 9.28 -12.18
CA PRO A 46 -5.58 8.35 -13.27
C PRO A 46 -4.68 7.21 -12.79
N VAL A 47 -4.77 6.06 -13.42
CA VAL A 47 -3.95 4.89 -13.11
C VAL A 47 -3.02 4.59 -14.28
N PRO A 48 -1.71 4.46 -14.08
CA PRO A 48 -0.76 4.03 -15.11
C PRO A 48 -0.89 2.52 -15.34
N ARG A 49 -1.89 2.12 -16.14
CA ARG A 49 -2.27 0.72 -16.37
C ARG A 49 -1.17 -0.11 -17.01
N ASP A 50 -0.38 0.49 -17.86
CA ASP A 50 0.79 -0.11 -18.49
C ASP A 50 1.82 -0.56 -17.47
N LEU A 51 2.14 0.29 -16.49
CA LEU A 51 2.98 -0.06 -15.35
C LEU A 51 2.34 -1.16 -14.50
N GLY A 52 1.04 -1.08 -14.23
CA GLY A 52 0.31 -2.11 -13.50
C GLY A 52 0.41 -3.48 -14.18
N LYS A 53 0.22 -3.53 -15.50
CA LYS A 53 0.37 -4.74 -16.30
C LYS A 53 1.80 -5.27 -16.32
N ALA A 54 2.80 -4.38 -16.40
CA ALA A 54 4.21 -4.76 -16.35
C ALA A 54 4.56 -5.41 -14.99
N ILE A 55 4.06 -4.85 -13.90
CA ILE A 55 4.24 -5.42 -12.55
C ILE A 55 3.57 -6.80 -12.44
N ILE A 56 2.34 -6.96 -12.91
CA ILE A 56 1.65 -8.26 -12.88
C ILE A 56 2.42 -9.29 -13.70
N LYS A 57 2.82 -8.93 -14.93
CA LYS A 57 3.57 -9.84 -15.80
C LYS A 57 4.86 -10.29 -15.11
N ARG A 58 5.63 -9.36 -14.58
CA ARG A 58 6.87 -9.67 -13.88
C ARG A 58 6.62 -10.52 -12.63
N ALA A 59 5.58 -10.22 -11.85
CA ALA A 59 5.24 -11.00 -10.68
C ALA A 59 4.91 -12.46 -11.04
N VAL A 60 4.18 -12.70 -12.12
CA VAL A 60 3.88 -14.07 -12.61
C VAL A 60 5.16 -14.78 -13.06
N GLU A 61 6.07 -14.09 -13.76
CA GLU A 61 7.40 -14.64 -14.14
C GLU A 61 8.25 -14.99 -12.91
N ASP A 62 8.08 -14.27 -11.82
CA ASP A 62 8.75 -14.49 -10.52
C ASP A 62 7.93 -15.41 -9.59
N GLU A 63 6.99 -16.18 -10.12
CA GLU A 63 6.17 -17.19 -9.43
C GLU A 63 5.25 -16.63 -8.32
N PHE A 64 4.74 -15.41 -8.52
CA PHE A 64 3.70 -14.83 -7.65
C PHE A 64 2.31 -14.98 -8.25
N ASP A 65 1.37 -15.47 -7.44
CA ASP A 65 -0.05 -15.42 -7.75
C ASP A 65 -0.60 -14.05 -7.32
N VAL A 66 -0.79 -13.16 -8.29
CA VAL A 66 -1.30 -11.81 -8.06
C VAL A 66 -2.65 -11.61 -8.72
N THR A 67 -3.51 -10.86 -8.06
CA THR A 67 -4.81 -10.50 -8.61
C THR A 67 -4.70 -9.20 -9.40
N ALA A 68 -5.17 -9.22 -10.66
CA ALA A 68 -5.42 -8.01 -11.44
C ALA A 68 -6.81 -7.47 -11.07
N SER A 69 -6.88 -6.40 -10.30
CA SER A 69 -8.13 -5.75 -9.94
C SER A 69 -8.48 -4.67 -10.96
N MET A 70 -9.67 -4.75 -11.55
CA MET A 70 -10.13 -3.81 -12.57
C MET A 70 -11.11 -2.77 -12.04
N GLU A 71 -11.71 -3.05 -10.89
CA GLU A 71 -12.72 -2.22 -10.26
C GLU A 71 -12.38 -1.93 -8.81
N GLN A 72 -12.78 -0.77 -8.32
CA GLN A 72 -12.64 -0.45 -6.90
C GLN A 72 -13.66 -1.23 -6.09
N PRO A 73 -13.27 -1.72 -4.91
CA PRO A 73 -14.22 -2.41 -4.05
C PRO A 73 -15.30 -1.44 -3.57
N THR A 74 -16.50 -1.94 -3.50
CA THR A 74 -17.65 -1.26 -2.92
C THR A 74 -17.77 -1.69 -1.46
N ASN A 75 -17.87 -0.74 -0.54
CA ASN A 75 -18.12 -1.06 0.86
C ASN A 75 -19.57 -1.54 1.09
N ALA A 76 -19.87 -2.01 2.31
CA ALA A 76 -21.21 -2.50 2.66
C ALA A 76 -22.36 -1.47 2.52
N LYS A 77 -22.04 -0.18 2.29
CA LYS A 77 -22.99 0.90 2.05
C LYS A 77 -23.10 1.28 0.56
N GLY A 78 -22.51 0.50 -0.32
CA GLY A 78 -22.51 0.78 -1.76
C GLY A 78 -21.59 1.94 -2.18
N LEU A 79 -20.74 2.46 -1.29
CA LEU A 79 -19.80 3.52 -1.61
C LEU A 79 -18.55 2.93 -2.26
N ILE A 80 -18.19 3.47 -3.41
CA ILE A 80 -16.96 3.15 -4.11
C ILE A 80 -15.87 4.11 -3.62
N GLY A 81 -14.69 3.60 -3.31
CA GLY A 81 -13.57 4.46 -2.90
C GLY A 81 -12.30 3.69 -2.62
N ILE A 82 -11.17 4.40 -2.67
CA ILE A 82 -9.90 3.82 -2.20
C ILE A 82 -9.89 3.75 -0.67
N GLY A 83 -9.23 2.72 -0.14
CA GLY A 83 -9.08 2.54 1.30
C GLY A 83 -8.29 3.69 1.96
N HIS A 84 -8.41 3.79 3.29
CA HIS A 84 -7.80 4.87 4.07
C HIS A 84 -6.28 4.99 3.90
N ALA A 85 -5.57 3.89 3.70
CA ALA A 85 -4.13 3.89 3.46
C ALA A 85 -3.75 4.73 2.24
N PHE A 86 -4.47 4.57 1.14
CA PHE A 86 -4.28 5.38 -0.08
C PHE A 86 -4.85 6.79 0.09
N GLY A 87 -6.02 6.91 0.71
CA GLY A 87 -6.69 8.19 0.95
C GLY A 87 -5.81 9.15 1.76
N PHE A 88 -5.10 8.64 2.76
CA PHE A 88 -4.14 9.42 3.55
C PHE A 88 -3.01 9.99 2.66
N ILE A 89 -2.40 9.16 1.80
CA ILE A 89 -1.37 9.59 0.84
C ILE A 89 -1.92 10.68 -0.09
N CYS A 90 -3.10 10.45 -0.68
CA CYS A 90 -3.75 11.41 -1.57
C CYS A 90 -3.98 12.76 -0.88
N ARG A 91 -4.50 12.75 0.34
CA ARG A 91 -4.81 13.96 1.10
C ARG A 91 -3.58 14.67 1.66
N ARG A 92 -2.71 13.95 2.36
CA ARG A 92 -1.65 14.54 3.18
C ARG A 92 -0.37 14.77 2.38
N ILE A 93 -0.03 13.88 1.49
CA ILE A 93 1.20 13.97 0.69
C ILE A 93 0.92 14.63 -0.66
N LEU A 94 -0.03 14.12 -1.41
CA LEU A 94 -0.35 14.65 -2.74
C LEU A 94 -1.19 15.93 -2.69
N ARG A 95 -1.82 16.26 -1.55
CA ARG A 95 -2.68 17.43 -1.37
C ARG A 95 -3.78 17.48 -2.42
N ASP A 96 -4.42 16.33 -2.65
CA ASP A 96 -5.48 16.10 -3.65
C ASP A 96 -5.10 16.47 -5.09
N ARG A 97 -3.81 16.60 -5.41
CA ARG A 97 -3.37 16.82 -6.79
C ARG A 97 -3.62 15.55 -7.62
N PRO A 98 -4.15 15.67 -8.83
CA PRO A 98 -4.52 14.53 -9.68
C PRO A 98 -3.30 13.92 -10.38
N VAL A 99 -2.32 13.48 -9.61
CA VAL A 99 -1.18 12.73 -10.15
C VAL A 99 -1.57 11.26 -10.39
N PRO A 100 -0.99 10.57 -11.39
CA PRO A 100 -1.22 9.15 -11.57
C PRO A 100 -0.80 8.36 -10.33
N ILE A 101 -1.67 7.45 -9.87
CA ILE A 101 -1.37 6.53 -8.76
C ILE A 101 -1.68 5.09 -9.16
N LEU A 102 -0.83 4.17 -8.73
CA LEU A 102 -1.02 2.73 -8.93
C LEU A 102 -1.18 2.06 -7.57
N PRO A 103 -2.41 1.74 -7.14
CA PRO A 103 -2.64 1.02 -5.90
C PRO A 103 -2.16 -0.43 -6.00
N ILE A 104 -1.31 -0.83 -5.04
CA ILE A 104 -0.92 -2.22 -4.81
C ILE A 104 -1.35 -2.56 -3.39
N LEU A 105 -2.14 -3.60 -3.24
CA LEU A 105 -2.68 -4.04 -1.97
C LEU A 105 -2.05 -5.34 -1.52
N LEU A 106 -1.65 -5.36 -0.26
CA LEU A 106 -1.19 -6.55 0.44
C LEU A 106 -2.17 -6.86 1.57
N ASN A 107 -2.61 -8.11 1.67
CA ASN A 107 -3.35 -8.55 2.84
C ASN A 107 -2.39 -8.73 4.02
N THR A 108 -2.13 -7.68 4.75
CA THR A 108 -1.25 -7.76 5.93
C THR A 108 -2.01 -8.22 7.18
N TYR A 109 -3.33 -8.08 7.21
CA TYR A 109 -4.12 -8.16 8.45
C TYR A 109 -5.03 -9.40 8.56
N PHE A 110 -5.71 -9.80 7.48
CA PHE A 110 -6.76 -10.81 7.55
C PHE A 110 -6.24 -12.24 7.30
N PRO A 111 -6.24 -13.12 8.33
CA PRO A 111 -5.86 -14.51 8.14
C PRO A 111 -6.91 -15.27 7.29
N PRO A 112 -6.57 -16.43 6.70
CA PRO A 112 -5.31 -17.16 6.86
C PRO A 112 -4.28 -16.93 5.75
N ASN A 113 -4.56 -16.11 4.74
CA ASN A 113 -3.77 -15.99 3.51
C ASN A 113 -2.86 -14.75 3.46
N GLN A 114 -2.43 -14.28 4.62
CA GLN A 114 -1.46 -13.18 4.70
C GLN A 114 -0.11 -13.65 4.15
N PRO A 115 0.52 -12.88 3.22
CA PRO A 115 1.90 -13.19 2.81
C PRO A 115 2.87 -13.02 3.97
N THR A 116 3.89 -13.86 4.03
CA THR A 116 4.98 -13.74 5.02
C THR A 116 5.84 -12.50 4.76
N ALA A 117 6.61 -12.05 5.77
CA ALA A 117 7.55 -10.94 5.61
C ALA A 117 8.54 -11.21 4.46
N LYS A 118 9.11 -12.43 4.38
CA LYS A 118 10.00 -12.85 3.30
C LYS A 118 9.31 -12.80 1.93
N ARG A 119 8.04 -13.24 1.85
CA ARG A 119 7.26 -13.18 0.61
C ARG A 119 6.98 -11.73 0.19
N CYS A 120 6.70 -10.84 1.14
CA CYS A 120 6.52 -9.41 0.90
C CYS A 120 7.80 -8.76 0.36
N TYR A 121 8.96 -9.08 0.93
CA TYR A 121 10.25 -8.60 0.45
C TYR A 121 10.53 -9.06 -1.00
N ALA A 122 10.38 -10.35 -1.26
CA ALA A 122 10.57 -10.92 -2.59
C ALA A 122 9.59 -10.33 -3.63
N PHE A 123 8.34 -10.06 -3.23
CA PHE A 123 7.39 -9.36 -4.10
C PHE A 123 7.83 -7.92 -4.38
N GLY A 124 8.38 -7.23 -3.38
CA GLY A 124 9.01 -5.92 -3.57
C GLY A 124 10.11 -5.95 -4.63
N GLN A 125 10.99 -6.94 -4.57
CA GLN A 125 12.03 -7.13 -5.59
C GLN A 125 11.43 -7.32 -6.99
N SER A 126 10.38 -8.12 -7.12
CA SER A 126 9.66 -8.28 -8.38
C SER A 126 9.12 -6.95 -8.92
N ILE A 127 8.53 -6.12 -8.04
CA ILE A 127 8.06 -4.77 -8.41
C ILE A 127 9.24 -3.90 -8.87
N GLY A 128 10.37 -3.92 -8.15
CA GLY A 128 11.57 -3.14 -8.51
C GLY A 128 12.07 -3.48 -9.92
N ARG A 129 12.21 -4.78 -10.22
CA ARG A 129 12.58 -5.26 -11.56
C ARG A 129 11.58 -4.83 -12.65
N ALA A 130 10.28 -4.88 -12.34
CA ALA A 130 9.25 -4.44 -13.27
C ALA A 130 9.34 -2.94 -13.56
N ILE A 131 9.55 -2.10 -12.54
CA ILE A 131 9.70 -0.65 -12.68
C ILE A 131 10.98 -0.31 -13.47
N ALA A 132 12.09 -0.99 -13.18
CA ALA A 132 13.33 -0.76 -13.91
C ALA A 132 13.19 -1.07 -15.40
N ALA A 133 12.57 -2.21 -15.75
CA ALA A 133 12.30 -2.58 -17.13
C ALA A 133 11.34 -1.59 -17.81
N TRP A 134 10.24 -1.23 -17.16
CA TRP A 134 9.26 -0.27 -17.67
C TRP A 134 9.89 1.13 -17.82
N GLY A 135 10.74 1.55 -16.89
CA GLY A 135 11.46 2.83 -16.93
C GLY A 135 12.39 2.97 -18.11
N GLY A 136 12.96 1.86 -18.60
CA GLY A 136 13.81 1.87 -19.81
C GLY A 136 13.03 2.31 -21.06
N GLU A 137 11.74 2.00 -21.13
CA GLU A 137 10.84 2.42 -22.22
C GLU A 137 10.18 3.79 -21.97
N HIS A 138 10.24 4.29 -20.73
CA HIS A 138 9.55 5.49 -20.25
C HIS A 138 10.52 6.42 -19.48
N ALA A 139 11.67 6.71 -20.06
CA ALA A 139 12.76 7.46 -19.43
C ALA A 139 12.38 8.89 -18.98
N ASP A 140 11.29 9.45 -19.49
CA ASP A 140 10.72 10.74 -19.09
C ASP A 140 9.90 10.66 -17.79
N LYS A 141 9.59 9.45 -17.32
CA LYS A 141 8.76 9.23 -16.13
C LYS A 141 9.60 9.08 -14.87
N ARG A 142 9.08 9.60 -13.78
CA ARG A 142 9.62 9.38 -12.44
C ARG A 142 8.59 8.63 -11.62
N VAL A 143 9.00 7.57 -10.95
CA VAL A 143 8.15 6.76 -10.09
C VAL A 143 8.48 7.07 -8.64
N ALA A 144 7.51 7.53 -7.88
CA ALA A 144 7.61 7.67 -6.43
C ALA A 144 6.93 6.48 -5.75
N ILE A 145 7.61 5.91 -4.76
CA ILE A 145 7.13 4.76 -4.02
C ILE A 145 6.68 5.21 -2.64
N CYS A 146 5.50 4.74 -2.21
CA CYS A 146 4.95 5.05 -0.90
C CYS A 146 4.56 3.75 -0.20
N ALA A 147 5.23 3.39 0.91
CA ALA A 147 4.70 2.45 1.88
C ALA A 147 3.68 3.18 2.75
N SER A 148 2.48 2.63 2.89
CA SER A 148 1.43 3.19 3.72
C SER A 148 1.04 2.22 4.81
N GLY A 149 1.22 2.64 6.05
CA GLY A 149 0.99 1.85 7.26
C GLY A 149 1.89 2.27 8.41
N GLY A 150 1.54 1.91 9.62
CA GLY A 150 2.37 2.09 10.81
C GLY A 150 3.44 0.97 10.92
N ILE A 151 4.37 1.12 11.88
CA ILE A 151 5.28 0.03 12.26
C ILE A 151 4.62 -0.73 13.42
N SER A 152 4.63 -0.20 14.64
CA SER A 152 3.66 -0.60 15.67
C SER A 152 2.43 0.29 15.55
N HIS A 153 1.25 -0.15 15.97
CA HIS A 153 0.01 0.54 15.59
C HIS A 153 -0.89 0.87 16.79
N PHE A 154 -1.56 -0.14 17.35
CA PHE A 154 -2.49 0.09 18.47
C PHE A 154 -1.78 0.26 19.80
N VAL A 155 -0.66 -0.40 19.96
CA VAL A 155 0.21 -0.34 21.14
C VAL A 155 1.62 -0.09 20.63
N VAL A 156 2.23 0.99 21.10
CA VAL A 156 3.60 1.34 20.72
C VAL A 156 4.55 0.28 21.29
N ASP A 157 5.39 -0.28 20.43
CA ASP A 157 6.48 -1.19 20.74
C ASP A 157 7.78 -0.54 20.27
N GLU A 158 8.41 0.23 21.17
CA GLU A 158 9.61 1.02 20.85
C GLU A 158 10.79 0.14 20.43
N ASP A 159 10.92 -1.04 21.02
CA ASP A 159 11.99 -1.98 20.68
C ASP A 159 11.80 -2.53 19.25
N PHE A 160 10.59 -2.92 18.90
CA PHE A 160 10.27 -3.37 17.54
C PHE A 160 10.44 -2.24 16.54
N ASP A 161 9.89 -1.07 16.81
CA ASP A 161 9.97 0.11 15.93
C ASP A 161 11.45 0.49 15.69
N THR A 162 12.27 0.47 16.74
CA THR A 162 13.70 0.76 16.63
C THR A 162 14.42 -0.25 15.74
N ARG A 163 14.19 -1.55 15.94
CA ARG A 163 14.78 -2.60 15.10
C ARG A 163 14.40 -2.44 13.62
N VAL A 164 13.13 -2.13 13.34
CA VAL A 164 12.66 -1.91 11.97
C VAL A 164 13.35 -0.69 11.35
N LEU A 165 13.40 0.44 12.06
CA LEU A 165 14.03 1.66 11.57
C LEU A 165 15.54 1.49 11.34
N GLU A 166 16.25 0.82 12.24
CA GLU A 166 17.68 0.55 12.08
C GLU A 166 17.96 -0.41 10.90
N ALA A 167 17.09 -1.42 10.67
CA ALA A 167 17.22 -2.31 9.53
C ALA A 167 17.08 -1.53 8.19
N PHE A 168 16.14 -0.60 8.11
CA PHE A 168 15.98 0.23 6.90
C PHE A 168 17.11 1.25 6.75
N LYS A 169 17.54 1.91 7.82
CA LYS A 169 18.63 2.87 7.81
C LYS A 169 19.96 2.24 7.40
N SER A 170 20.25 1.06 7.92
CA SER A 170 21.46 0.29 7.58
C SER A 170 21.38 -0.42 6.23
N LYS A 171 20.22 -0.42 5.58
CA LYS A 171 19.91 -1.22 4.38
C LYS A 171 20.10 -2.73 4.58
N ASN A 172 20.10 -3.19 5.83
CA ASN A 172 20.15 -4.59 6.19
C ASN A 172 18.81 -5.03 6.78
N VAL A 173 17.91 -5.50 5.94
CA VAL A 173 16.57 -5.92 6.34
C VAL A 173 16.52 -7.35 6.88
N GLN A 174 17.61 -8.11 6.78
CA GLN A 174 17.62 -9.52 7.19
C GLN A 174 17.14 -9.75 8.63
N PRO A 175 17.53 -8.95 9.64
CA PRO A 175 17.03 -9.13 11.00
C PRO A 175 15.51 -9.04 11.11
N ILE A 176 14.86 -8.22 10.28
CA ILE A 176 13.40 -8.10 10.25
C ILE A 176 12.77 -9.26 9.48
N LEU A 177 13.42 -9.77 8.44
CA LEU A 177 12.94 -10.93 7.71
C LEU A 177 13.04 -12.24 8.51
N ASP A 178 13.89 -12.26 9.52
CA ASP A 178 14.08 -13.40 10.41
C ASP A 178 13.19 -13.34 11.67
N GLU A 179 12.48 -12.23 11.89
CA GLU A 179 11.46 -12.15 12.93
C GLU A 179 10.37 -13.22 12.70
N PRO A 180 9.85 -13.83 13.76
CA PRO A 180 8.77 -14.78 13.63
C PRO A 180 7.51 -14.09 13.09
N GLU A 181 6.74 -14.78 12.24
CA GLU A 181 5.50 -14.20 11.64
C GLU A 181 4.47 -13.78 12.70
N THR A 182 4.59 -14.25 13.93
CA THR A 182 3.78 -13.80 15.06
C THR A 182 4.01 -12.33 15.42
N MET A 183 5.17 -11.77 15.07
CA MET A 183 5.48 -10.35 15.25
C MET A 183 4.74 -9.46 14.25
N PHE A 184 4.28 -10.02 13.14
CA PHE A 184 3.55 -9.30 12.08
C PHE A 184 2.05 -9.60 12.12
N ARG A 185 1.46 -9.56 13.30
CA ARG A 185 0.03 -9.76 13.52
C ARG A 185 -0.62 -8.48 14.05
N SER A 186 -1.90 -8.30 13.78
CA SER A 186 -2.64 -7.11 14.24
C SER A 186 -1.97 -5.80 13.76
N GLY A 187 -1.69 -4.85 14.64
CA GLY A 187 -1.13 -3.55 14.30
C GLY A 187 0.22 -3.58 13.59
N THR A 188 1.14 -4.41 14.07
CA THR A 188 2.48 -4.55 13.49
C THR A 188 2.49 -5.19 12.10
N SER A 189 1.38 -5.76 11.65
CA SER A 189 1.27 -6.40 10.34
C SER A 189 1.52 -5.45 9.17
N GLU A 190 1.23 -4.16 9.35
CA GLU A 190 1.43 -3.13 8.32
C GLU A 190 2.92 -2.87 8.01
N THR A 191 3.85 -3.28 8.90
CA THR A 191 5.29 -3.27 8.63
C THR A 191 5.64 -4.04 7.34
N LYS A 192 4.83 -5.02 6.94
CA LYS A 192 5.00 -5.76 5.69
C LYS A 192 4.94 -4.87 4.44
N THR A 193 4.25 -3.73 4.50
CA THR A 193 4.25 -2.76 3.39
C THR A 193 5.62 -2.08 3.25
N TRP A 194 6.26 -1.77 4.38
CA TRP A 194 7.62 -1.21 4.42
C TRP A 194 8.66 -2.21 3.96
N ILE A 195 8.52 -3.48 4.38
CA ILE A 195 9.37 -4.59 3.94
C ILE A 195 9.28 -4.78 2.42
N THR A 196 8.07 -4.64 1.84
CA THR A 196 7.88 -4.69 0.39
C THR A 196 8.64 -3.55 -0.31
N VAL A 197 8.56 -2.33 0.22
CA VAL A 197 9.31 -1.19 -0.35
C VAL A 197 10.82 -1.39 -0.20
N ALA A 198 11.30 -1.97 0.91
CA ALA A 198 12.71 -2.30 1.07
C ALA A 198 13.18 -3.31 0.01
N GLY A 199 12.38 -4.33 -0.28
CA GLY A 199 12.65 -5.27 -1.38
C GLY A 199 12.69 -4.59 -2.75
N LEU A 200 11.76 -3.67 -3.01
CA LEU A 200 11.74 -2.89 -4.25
C LEU A 200 13.02 -2.06 -4.41
N LEU A 201 13.42 -1.36 -3.36
CA LEU A 201 14.60 -0.49 -3.39
C LEU A 201 15.94 -1.28 -3.48
N SER A 202 15.94 -2.57 -3.19
CA SER A 202 17.14 -3.40 -3.38
C SER A 202 17.44 -3.71 -4.85
N GLU A 203 16.50 -3.42 -5.75
CA GLU A 203 16.61 -3.67 -7.19
C GLU A 203 16.79 -2.37 -8.01
N THR A 204 16.98 -1.20 -7.32
CA THR A 204 17.07 0.12 -7.98
C THR A 204 18.39 0.86 -7.72
#